data_51a9a6fdd8610d8b16df55f30b79de08
#
_entry.id   51a9a6fdd8610d8b16df55f30b79de08
#
_cell.length_a   1.000
_cell.length_b   1.000
_cell.length_c   1.000
_cell.angle_alpha   90.00
_cell.angle_beta   90.00
_cell.angle_gamma   90.00
#
_symmetry.space_group_name_H-M   'P 1'
#
loop_
_entity.id
_entity.type
_entity.pdbx_description
1 polymer ?
#
loop_
_entity_poly.entity_id
_entity_poly.type
_entity_poly.pdbx_seq_one_letter_code
_entity_poly.pdbx_strand_id
1 'polypeptide(L)'
;MGQYVSIAASDGSGRFDAYLALPASGKGPGVVIGQEIFGVNANMRAVADLYAEEGYVALVPDLFWRLQPGVDLGYDEAAFAKAIELFQRIDLDAAVDDIAACIEHLRQREEVVHAGIGFVGFCMGGKLAYLAATRTDVSCSVGYYGMDIEALLDEAKQIKGRLVLHFAEQDAYCPQQARDAILPCLRNLPKTELYLYPGVDHAFARVGGMHFDRPAYLMAHERSIAALKREIGPNFDLSALWDEHVRHEFDTRDVAATMATMVAEPYVNHVPTLTGGVGQRELSRFYRHHFIHGNPPDMTLTPISRTVGALQVVDEFVMRFTHSCEIDWLLPGVPPTGRFVEIPMLGVVRFRGDRLYHEHIYWDQAGVLVQIGLLEPQGLPVAGVESARKLLDESLPSNRLMARWAASEGLGL
;
A
#
# COMPACT_ATOMS: atom_id res chain seq x y z
N MET A 1 -0.53 -11.99 15.14
CA MET A 1 -0.44 -13.36 14.59
C MET A 1 -1.84 -13.94 14.56
N GLY A 2 -2.23 -14.46 13.41
CA GLY A 2 -3.55 -15.07 13.24
C GLY A 2 -3.64 -16.46 13.88
N GLN A 3 -4.81 -17.06 13.77
CA GLN A 3 -5.15 -18.39 14.32
C GLN A 3 -5.87 -19.22 13.27
N TYR A 4 -5.85 -20.53 13.42
CA TYR A 4 -6.66 -21.41 12.58
C TYR A 4 -8.08 -21.56 13.15
N VAL A 5 -9.06 -21.53 12.26
CA VAL A 5 -10.47 -21.78 12.53
C VAL A 5 -10.98 -22.88 11.62
N SER A 6 -11.97 -23.66 12.07
CA SER A 6 -12.52 -24.76 11.28
C SER A 6 -13.90 -24.36 10.74
N ILE A 7 -14.11 -24.56 9.44
CA ILE A 7 -15.31 -24.18 8.69
C ILE A 7 -16.00 -25.43 8.19
N ALA A 8 -17.34 -25.50 8.30
CA ALA A 8 -18.11 -26.60 7.74
C ALA A 8 -18.31 -26.38 6.23
N ALA A 9 -18.02 -27.40 5.41
CA ALA A 9 -18.35 -27.38 3.99
C ALA A 9 -19.87 -27.39 3.81
N SER A 10 -20.37 -26.61 2.84
CA SER A 10 -21.81 -26.44 2.60
C SER A 10 -22.51 -27.71 2.11
N ASP A 11 -21.77 -28.61 1.46
CA ASP A 11 -22.23 -29.90 0.95
C ASP A 11 -22.28 -31.02 2.00
N GLY A 12 -21.86 -30.71 3.25
CA GLY A 12 -21.84 -31.71 4.34
C GLY A 12 -20.70 -32.72 4.26
N SER A 13 -19.75 -32.59 3.33
CA SER A 13 -18.63 -33.53 3.13
C SER A 13 -17.58 -33.49 4.24
N GLY A 14 -17.58 -32.44 5.08
CA GLY A 14 -16.66 -32.34 6.20
C GLY A 14 -16.44 -30.91 6.69
N ARG A 15 -15.24 -30.72 7.25
CA ARG A 15 -14.77 -29.42 7.73
C ARG A 15 -13.35 -29.19 7.23
N PHE A 16 -13.02 -27.96 6.96
CA PHE A 16 -11.69 -27.54 6.54
C PHE A 16 -11.17 -26.39 7.40
N ASP A 17 -9.87 -26.28 7.49
CA ASP A 17 -9.21 -25.23 8.27
C ASP A 17 -9.02 -23.97 7.41
N ALA A 18 -9.05 -22.82 8.07
CA ALA A 18 -8.71 -21.54 7.48
C ALA A 18 -7.88 -20.71 8.46
N TYR A 19 -6.89 -19.98 7.94
CA TYR A 19 -6.11 -19.03 8.73
C TYR A 19 -6.87 -17.72 8.84
N LEU A 20 -7.15 -17.28 10.07
CA LEU A 20 -7.87 -16.05 10.41
C LEU A 20 -6.91 -15.04 11.03
N ALA A 21 -6.81 -13.86 10.44
CA ALA A 21 -6.10 -12.70 10.98
C ALA A 21 -7.10 -11.60 11.32
N LEU A 22 -6.94 -11.00 12.51
CA LEU A 22 -7.81 -9.93 13.01
C LEU A 22 -7.06 -8.60 13.02
N PRO A 23 -7.73 -7.48 12.69
CA PRO A 23 -7.16 -6.15 12.82
C PRO A 23 -6.89 -5.81 14.30
N ALA A 24 -6.01 -4.85 14.56
CA ALA A 24 -5.66 -4.42 15.91
C ALA A 24 -6.87 -3.91 16.72
N SER A 25 -7.89 -3.37 16.05
CA SER A 25 -9.18 -2.99 16.64
C SER A 25 -10.03 -4.19 17.10
N GLY A 26 -9.66 -5.41 16.70
CA GLY A 26 -10.44 -6.63 16.90
C GLY A 26 -11.66 -6.76 16.00
N LYS A 27 -12.03 -5.73 15.23
CA LYS A 27 -13.22 -5.72 14.37
C LYS A 27 -12.96 -4.99 13.05
N GLY A 28 -13.57 -5.49 11.96
CA GLY A 28 -13.46 -4.89 10.63
C GLY A 28 -14.35 -5.56 9.60
N PRO A 29 -14.38 -5.07 8.36
CA PRO A 29 -15.03 -5.78 7.26
C PRO A 29 -14.34 -7.12 6.98
N GLY A 30 -15.09 -8.12 6.52
CA GLY A 30 -14.56 -9.45 6.21
C GLY A 30 -13.97 -9.52 4.80
N VAL A 31 -12.82 -10.19 4.66
CA VAL A 31 -12.18 -10.49 3.37
C VAL A 31 -11.72 -11.95 3.36
N VAL A 32 -12.17 -12.71 2.36
CA VAL A 32 -11.63 -14.05 2.06
C VAL A 32 -10.43 -13.89 1.12
N ILE A 33 -9.33 -14.58 1.40
CA ILE A 33 -8.11 -14.54 0.60
C ILE A 33 -7.93 -15.89 -0.08
N GLY A 34 -8.00 -15.90 -1.42
CA GLY A 34 -7.79 -17.09 -2.25
C GLY A 34 -6.30 -17.35 -2.45
N GLN A 35 -5.88 -18.55 -2.04
CA GLN A 35 -4.49 -19.00 -2.10
C GLN A 35 -3.95 -19.19 -3.53
N GLU A 36 -2.62 -19.15 -3.66
CA GLU A 36 -1.91 -19.69 -4.81
C GLU A 36 -1.94 -21.23 -4.80
N ILE A 37 -1.28 -21.87 -5.75
CA ILE A 37 -1.20 -23.35 -5.81
C ILE A 37 -0.36 -23.99 -4.70
N PHE A 38 0.21 -23.22 -3.79
CA PHE A 38 1.13 -23.67 -2.72
C PHE A 38 0.44 -23.89 -1.36
N GLY A 39 -0.89 -23.77 -1.30
CA GLY A 39 -1.65 -23.92 -0.05
C GLY A 39 -1.61 -22.68 0.83
N VAL A 40 -2.01 -22.84 2.10
CA VAL A 40 -2.00 -21.77 3.12
C VAL A 40 -0.60 -21.63 3.71
N ASN A 41 0.36 -21.30 2.86
CA ASN A 41 1.76 -21.21 3.22
C ASN A 41 2.11 -19.88 3.94
N ALA A 42 3.38 -19.72 4.31
CA ALA A 42 3.86 -18.53 5.04
C ALA A 42 3.55 -17.22 4.30
N ASN A 43 3.65 -17.21 2.95
CA ASN A 43 3.31 -16.02 2.15
C ASN A 43 1.82 -15.68 2.25
N MET A 44 0.93 -16.67 2.14
CA MET A 44 -0.51 -16.43 2.22
C MET A 44 -0.95 -16.00 3.61
N ARG A 45 -0.33 -16.53 4.66
CA ARG A 45 -0.54 -16.05 6.04
C ARG A 45 -0.06 -14.60 6.21
N ALA A 46 1.09 -14.25 5.65
CA ALA A 46 1.60 -12.86 5.67
C ALA A 46 0.68 -11.89 4.90
N VAL A 47 0.08 -12.34 3.79
CA VAL A 47 -0.95 -11.56 3.08
C VAL A 47 -2.16 -11.33 3.98
N ALA A 48 -2.65 -12.36 4.70
CA ALA A 48 -3.77 -12.18 5.63
C ALA A 48 -3.43 -11.20 6.77
N ASP A 49 -2.24 -11.32 7.33
CA ASP A 49 -1.77 -10.41 8.39
C ASP A 49 -1.67 -8.97 7.85
N LEU A 50 -1.22 -8.75 6.60
CA LEU A 50 -1.22 -7.44 5.96
C LEU A 50 -2.64 -6.87 5.79
N TYR A 51 -3.60 -7.68 5.33
CA TYR A 51 -5.00 -7.22 5.22
C TYR A 51 -5.61 -6.93 6.59
N ALA A 52 -5.19 -7.66 7.63
CA ALA A 52 -5.58 -7.35 9.00
C ALA A 52 -4.99 -6.01 9.48
N GLU A 53 -3.74 -5.68 9.15
CA GLU A 53 -3.15 -4.36 9.41
C GLU A 53 -3.90 -3.24 8.66
N GLU A 54 -4.46 -3.54 7.46
CA GLU A 54 -5.31 -2.59 6.70
C GLU A 54 -6.73 -2.44 7.29
N GLY A 55 -7.06 -3.17 8.36
CA GLY A 55 -8.31 -3.08 9.09
C GLY A 55 -9.36 -4.12 8.74
N TYR A 56 -9.01 -5.19 8.01
CA TYR A 56 -9.93 -6.27 7.64
C TYR A 56 -9.86 -7.47 8.59
N VAL A 57 -10.96 -8.18 8.73
CA VAL A 57 -10.97 -9.55 9.23
C VAL A 57 -10.65 -10.47 8.05
N ALA A 58 -9.42 -10.96 7.97
CA ALA A 58 -8.90 -11.67 6.81
C ALA A 58 -8.87 -13.19 7.05
N LEU A 59 -9.41 -13.96 6.09
CA LEU A 59 -9.58 -15.41 6.19
C LEU A 59 -8.97 -16.09 4.97
N VAL A 60 -7.98 -16.98 5.15
CA VAL A 60 -7.37 -17.79 4.09
C VAL A 60 -7.81 -19.25 4.25
N PRO A 61 -8.75 -19.75 3.44
CA PRO A 61 -9.18 -21.16 3.51
C PRO A 61 -8.13 -22.09 2.89
N ASP A 62 -8.01 -23.30 3.44
CA ASP A 62 -7.31 -24.40 2.80
C ASP A 62 -8.19 -24.99 1.68
N LEU A 63 -8.00 -24.52 0.45
CA LEU A 63 -8.79 -24.97 -0.71
C LEU A 63 -8.34 -26.32 -1.26
N PHE A 64 -7.24 -26.90 -0.75
CA PHE A 64 -6.82 -28.25 -1.12
C PHE A 64 -7.32 -29.35 -0.17
N TRP A 65 -8.05 -28.97 0.89
CA TRP A 65 -8.44 -29.90 1.94
C TRP A 65 -9.14 -31.17 1.46
N ARG A 66 -9.89 -31.10 0.35
CA ARG A 66 -10.60 -32.27 -0.25
C ARG A 66 -9.64 -33.26 -0.88
N LEU A 67 -8.42 -32.83 -1.24
CA LEU A 67 -7.36 -33.66 -1.81
C LEU A 67 -6.32 -34.03 -0.76
N GLN A 68 -5.84 -33.03 -0.04
CA GLN A 68 -4.82 -33.14 0.99
C GLN A 68 -4.96 -31.96 1.96
N PRO A 69 -5.45 -32.18 3.21
CA PRO A 69 -5.53 -31.13 4.21
C PRO A 69 -4.16 -30.61 4.63
N GLY A 70 -4.08 -29.31 4.96
CA GLY A 70 -2.90 -28.70 5.54
C GLY A 70 -1.74 -28.52 4.57
N VAL A 71 -2.00 -28.27 3.29
CA VAL A 71 -0.96 -27.99 2.29
C VAL A 71 -0.28 -26.65 2.63
N ASP A 72 1.03 -26.72 2.89
CA ASP A 72 1.91 -25.58 3.19
C ASP A 72 3.25 -25.79 2.48
N LEU A 73 3.32 -25.41 1.20
CA LEU A 73 4.47 -25.66 0.34
C LEU A 73 5.35 -24.41 0.21
N GLY A 74 6.66 -24.64 0.13
CA GLY A 74 7.64 -23.64 -0.30
C GLY A 74 7.58 -23.38 -1.80
N TYR A 75 8.65 -22.75 -2.32
CA TYR A 75 8.75 -22.34 -3.73
C TYR A 75 9.93 -23.00 -4.47
N ASP A 76 10.51 -24.07 -3.89
CA ASP A 76 11.53 -24.87 -4.56
C ASP A 76 10.90 -25.78 -5.63
N GLU A 77 11.73 -26.41 -6.44
CA GLU A 77 11.31 -27.25 -7.58
C GLU A 77 10.41 -28.43 -7.15
N ALA A 78 10.72 -29.08 -6.03
CA ALA A 78 9.94 -30.21 -5.51
C ALA A 78 8.55 -29.74 -5.02
N ALA A 79 8.50 -28.62 -4.30
CA ALA A 79 7.27 -28.00 -3.86
C ALA A 79 6.42 -27.57 -5.06
N PHE A 80 7.03 -26.99 -6.11
CA PHE A 80 6.35 -26.58 -7.32
C PHE A 80 5.74 -27.80 -8.06
N ALA A 81 6.49 -28.89 -8.20
CA ALA A 81 5.96 -30.12 -8.81
C ALA A 81 4.73 -30.67 -8.05
N LYS A 82 4.79 -30.67 -6.71
CA LYS A 82 3.66 -31.08 -5.87
C LYS A 82 2.48 -30.12 -5.97
N ALA A 83 2.72 -28.82 -6.03
CA ALA A 83 1.69 -27.80 -6.21
C ALA A 83 0.94 -27.98 -7.54
N ILE A 84 1.66 -28.26 -8.63
CA ILE A 84 1.07 -28.56 -9.95
C ILE A 84 0.22 -29.83 -9.90
N GLU A 85 0.68 -30.91 -9.24
CA GLU A 85 -0.11 -32.14 -9.06
C GLU A 85 -1.45 -31.85 -8.38
N LEU A 86 -1.45 -31.06 -7.31
CA LEU A 86 -2.66 -30.68 -6.58
C LEU A 86 -3.57 -29.79 -7.43
N PHE A 87 -3.00 -28.80 -8.13
CA PHE A 87 -3.73 -27.89 -9.01
C PHE A 87 -4.44 -28.62 -10.16
N GLN A 88 -3.82 -29.65 -10.74
CA GLN A 88 -4.44 -30.44 -11.81
C GLN A 88 -5.61 -31.29 -11.33
N ARG A 89 -5.73 -31.52 -10.02
CA ARG A 89 -6.75 -32.41 -9.42
C ARG A 89 -7.83 -31.64 -8.67
N ILE A 90 -7.64 -30.35 -8.41
CA ILE A 90 -8.63 -29.56 -7.67
C ILE A 90 -9.92 -29.44 -8.47
N ASP A 91 -11.04 -29.63 -7.78
CA ASP A 91 -12.36 -29.29 -8.28
C ASP A 91 -12.63 -27.81 -7.97
N LEU A 92 -12.61 -26.96 -9.01
CA LEU A 92 -12.81 -25.53 -8.84
C LEU A 92 -14.25 -25.16 -8.51
N ASP A 93 -15.23 -25.95 -8.88
CA ASP A 93 -16.63 -25.74 -8.53
C ASP A 93 -16.82 -25.97 -7.04
N ALA A 94 -16.28 -27.07 -6.50
CA ALA A 94 -16.26 -27.34 -5.06
C ALA A 94 -15.45 -26.29 -4.28
N ALA A 95 -14.36 -25.77 -4.86
CA ALA A 95 -13.59 -24.69 -4.22
C ALA A 95 -14.39 -23.36 -4.13
N VAL A 96 -15.24 -23.08 -5.12
CA VAL A 96 -16.15 -21.89 -5.05
C VAL A 96 -17.24 -22.11 -3.98
N ASP A 97 -17.76 -23.32 -3.84
CA ASP A 97 -18.69 -23.65 -2.76
C ASP A 97 -18.04 -23.49 -1.36
N ASP A 98 -16.78 -23.88 -1.22
CA ASP A 98 -16.00 -23.67 -0.01
C ASP A 98 -15.74 -22.17 0.26
N ILE A 99 -15.50 -21.36 -0.79
CA ILE A 99 -15.42 -19.90 -0.69
C ILE A 99 -16.75 -19.30 -0.24
N ALA A 100 -17.87 -19.77 -0.77
CA ALA A 100 -19.21 -19.34 -0.33
C ALA A 100 -19.46 -19.67 1.15
N ALA A 101 -19.02 -20.85 1.60
CA ALA A 101 -19.06 -21.21 3.01
C ALA A 101 -18.19 -20.29 3.90
N CYS A 102 -17.02 -19.85 3.40
CA CYS A 102 -16.17 -18.88 4.08
C CYS A 102 -16.83 -17.49 4.17
N ILE A 103 -17.50 -17.04 3.11
CA ILE A 103 -18.25 -15.77 3.07
C ILE A 103 -19.34 -15.79 4.15
N GLU A 104 -20.11 -16.87 4.21
CA GLU A 104 -21.17 -17.01 5.21
C GLU A 104 -20.61 -17.13 6.64
N HIS A 105 -19.50 -17.87 6.82
CA HIS A 105 -18.80 -17.96 8.11
C HIS A 105 -18.35 -16.58 8.61
N LEU A 106 -17.78 -15.74 7.73
CA LEU A 106 -17.38 -14.38 8.11
C LEU A 106 -18.57 -13.51 8.49
N ARG A 107 -19.71 -13.61 7.79
CA ARG A 107 -20.94 -12.86 8.13
C ARG A 107 -21.49 -13.16 9.52
N GLN A 108 -21.27 -14.36 10.01
CA GLN A 108 -21.74 -14.81 11.32
C GLN A 108 -20.79 -14.45 12.47
N ARG A 109 -19.61 -13.90 12.18
CA ARG A 109 -18.62 -13.56 13.20
C ARG A 109 -18.90 -12.21 13.84
N GLU A 110 -18.71 -12.12 15.16
CA GLU A 110 -18.86 -10.87 15.92
C GLU A 110 -17.80 -9.80 15.57
N GLU A 111 -16.68 -10.23 15.03
CA GLU A 111 -15.57 -9.35 14.60
C GLU A 111 -15.87 -8.69 13.26
N VAL A 112 -16.82 -9.20 12.47
CA VAL A 112 -17.16 -8.65 11.15
C VAL A 112 -18.27 -7.61 11.27
N VAL A 113 -17.95 -6.36 10.95
CA VAL A 113 -18.85 -5.20 11.18
C VAL A 113 -19.69 -4.80 9.97
N HIS A 114 -19.51 -5.44 8.81
CA HIS A 114 -20.21 -5.13 7.56
C HIS A 114 -20.76 -6.42 6.94
N ALA A 115 -21.99 -6.37 6.43
CA ALA A 115 -22.62 -7.56 5.81
C ALA A 115 -21.99 -7.95 4.46
N GLY A 116 -21.42 -6.98 3.73
CA GLY A 116 -20.67 -7.25 2.49
C GLY A 116 -19.31 -7.85 2.81
N ILE A 117 -18.94 -8.88 2.06
CA ILE A 117 -17.63 -9.55 2.16
C ILE A 117 -16.83 -9.30 0.89
N GLY A 118 -15.51 -9.08 1.05
CA GLY A 118 -14.54 -9.01 -0.03
C GLY A 118 -13.92 -10.38 -0.34
N PHE A 119 -13.42 -10.52 -1.55
CA PHE A 119 -12.53 -11.62 -1.94
C PHE A 119 -11.28 -11.07 -2.60
N VAL A 120 -10.10 -11.60 -2.27
CA VAL A 120 -8.84 -11.25 -2.92
C VAL A 120 -8.08 -12.54 -3.21
N GLY A 121 -7.76 -12.80 -4.47
CA GLY A 121 -7.10 -14.04 -4.86
C GLY A 121 -5.85 -13.84 -5.72
N PHE A 122 -4.91 -14.78 -5.58
CA PHE A 122 -3.60 -14.75 -6.24
C PHE A 122 -3.37 -16.02 -7.06
N CYS A 123 -2.90 -15.91 -8.30
CA CYS A 123 -2.66 -17.05 -9.19
C CYS A 123 -3.94 -17.89 -9.41
N MET A 124 -4.00 -19.14 -8.93
CA MET A 124 -5.23 -19.94 -8.86
C MET A 124 -6.36 -19.15 -8.16
N GLY A 125 -6.05 -18.49 -7.03
CA GLY A 125 -6.98 -17.61 -6.35
C GLY A 125 -7.43 -16.41 -7.19
N GLY A 126 -6.60 -15.95 -8.13
CA GLY A 126 -6.97 -14.91 -9.10
C GLY A 126 -8.05 -15.36 -10.08
N LYS A 127 -8.01 -16.62 -10.51
CA LYS A 127 -9.12 -17.27 -11.27
C LYS A 127 -10.35 -17.43 -10.37
N LEU A 128 -10.16 -17.89 -9.14
CA LEU A 128 -11.24 -18.02 -8.15
C LEU A 128 -11.88 -16.68 -7.79
N ALA A 129 -11.15 -15.56 -7.90
CA ALA A 129 -11.72 -14.22 -7.73
C ALA A 129 -12.76 -13.91 -8.82
N TYR A 130 -12.50 -14.29 -10.06
CA TYR A 130 -13.48 -14.18 -11.13
C TYR A 130 -14.69 -15.08 -10.88
N LEU A 131 -14.46 -16.34 -10.50
CA LEU A 131 -15.55 -17.28 -10.19
C LEU A 131 -16.36 -16.87 -8.95
N ALA A 132 -15.71 -16.32 -7.92
CA ALA A 132 -16.41 -15.76 -6.76
C ALA A 132 -17.33 -14.60 -7.17
N ALA A 133 -16.85 -13.71 -8.08
CA ALA A 133 -17.65 -12.60 -8.59
C ALA A 133 -18.85 -13.06 -9.41
N THR A 134 -18.76 -14.18 -10.15
CA THR A 134 -19.84 -14.68 -11.01
C THR A 134 -20.82 -15.59 -10.26
N ARG A 135 -20.35 -16.33 -9.25
CA ARG A 135 -21.11 -17.45 -8.65
C ARG A 135 -21.50 -17.24 -7.18
N THR A 136 -20.97 -16.19 -6.54
CA THR A 136 -21.32 -15.85 -5.15
C THR A 136 -21.91 -14.43 -5.06
N ASP A 137 -22.27 -14.00 -3.86
CA ASP A 137 -22.75 -12.66 -3.59
C ASP A 137 -21.67 -11.73 -2.99
N VAL A 138 -20.39 -12.05 -3.26
CA VAL A 138 -19.27 -11.21 -2.84
C VAL A 138 -19.43 -9.77 -3.31
N SER A 139 -19.20 -8.81 -2.40
CA SER A 139 -19.41 -7.37 -2.69
C SER A 139 -18.30 -6.78 -3.57
N CYS A 140 -17.07 -7.23 -3.37
CA CYS A 140 -15.89 -6.84 -4.13
C CYS A 140 -14.97 -8.04 -4.30
N SER A 141 -14.58 -8.35 -5.53
CA SER A 141 -13.65 -9.43 -5.85
C SER A 141 -12.43 -8.86 -6.56
N VAL A 142 -11.23 -9.24 -6.11
CA VAL A 142 -9.96 -8.76 -6.64
C VAL A 142 -9.11 -9.96 -7.03
N GLY A 143 -8.72 -10.07 -8.30
CA GLY A 143 -7.87 -11.14 -8.81
C GLY A 143 -6.51 -10.61 -9.27
N TYR A 144 -5.45 -11.23 -8.77
CA TYR A 144 -4.08 -11.00 -9.20
C TYR A 144 -3.61 -12.13 -10.09
N TYR A 145 -3.13 -11.78 -11.28
CA TYR A 145 -2.56 -12.72 -12.27
C TYR A 145 -3.33 -14.05 -12.37
N GLY A 146 -4.67 -13.95 -12.48
CA GLY A 146 -5.55 -15.10 -12.68
C GLY A 146 -5.41 -15.68 -14.07
N MET A 147 -5.40 -17.01 -14.15
CA MET A 147 -5.25 -17.77 -15.41
C MET A 147 -6.58 -18.35 -15.89
N ASP A 148 -6.66 -18.69 -17.18
CA ASP A 148 -7.81 -19.39 -17.83
C ASP A 148 -9.19 -18.69 -17.61
N ILE A 149 -9.22 -17.40 -17.36
CA ILE A 149 -10.48 -16.64 -17.21
C ILE A 149 -11.20 -16.55 -18.56
N GLU A 150 -10.45 -16.56 -19.67
CA GLU A 150 -11.02 -16.50 -21.04
C GLU A 150 -11.96 -17.67 -21.36
N ALA A 151 -11.77 -18.82 -20.71
CA ALA A 151 -12.64 -19.99 -20.87
C ALA A 151 -14.00 -19.87 -20.14
N LEU A 152 -14.15 -18.83 -19.28
CA LEU A 152 -15.30 -18.66 -18.38
C LEU A 152 -16.10 -17.37 -18.68
N LEU A 153 -15.81 -16.67 -19.78
CA LEU A 153 -16.39 -15.36 -20.08
C LEU A 153 -17.91 -15.37 -20.28
N ASP A 154 -18.50 -16.50 -20.56
CA ASP A 154 -19.97 -16.66 -20.65
C ASP A 154 -20.66 -16.34 -19.31
N GLU A 155 -19.96 -16.50 -18.19
CA GLU A 155 -20.45 -16.18 -16.85
C GLU A 155 -20.37 -14.68 -16.50
N ALA A 156 -19.70 -13.86 -17.29
CA ALA A 156 -19.43 -12.45 -16.98
C ALA A 156 -20.70 -11.64 -16.65
N LYS A 157 -21.85 -12.02 -17.25
CA LYS A 157 -23.15 -11.37 -17.01
C LYS A 157 -23.71 -11.62 -15.60
N GLN A 158 -23.15 -12.56 -14.86
CA GLN A 158 -23.59 -12.90 -13.50
C GLN A 158 -22.92 -12.02 -12.45
N ILE A 159 -21.86 -11.28 -12.81
CA ILE A 159 -21.13 -10.38 -11.90
C ILE A 159 -22.08 -9.29 -11.38
N LYS A 160 -22.26 -9.25 -10.06
CA LYS A 160 -23.12 -8.27 -9.37
C LYS A 160 -22.31 -7.26 -8.55
N GLY A 161 -21.27 -7.73 -7.90
CA GLY A 161 -20.35 -6.93 -7.09
C GLY A 161 -19.30 -6.21 -7.95
N ARG A 162 -18.34 -5.58 -7.29
CA ARG A 162 -17.17 -5.02 -7.98
C ARG A 162 -16.19 -6.13 -8.33
N LEU A 163 -15.65 -6.06 -9.55
CA LEU A 163 -14.54 -6.92 -10.00
C LEU A 163 -13.31 -6.07 -10.34
N VAL A 164 -12.17 -6.43 -9.77
CA VAL A 164 -10.87 -5.83 -10.11
C VAL A 164 -9.92 -6.94 -10.54
N LEU A 165 -9.31 -6.82 -11.71
CA LEU A 165 -8.32 -7.80 -12.18
C LEU A 165 -7.00 -7.11 -12.51
N HIS A 166 -5.92 -7.66 -11.97
CA HIS A 166 -4.54 -7.23 -12.17
C HIS A 166 -3.81 -8.24 -13.03
N PHE A 167 -3.43 -7.84 -14.24
CA PHE A 167 -2.71 -8.67 -15.21
C PHE A 167 -1.25 -8.24 -15.32
N ALA A 168 -0.35 -9.21 -15.44
CA ALA A 168 1.04 -8.97 -15.79
C ALA A 168 1.22 -9.10 -17.32
N GLU A 169 2.01 -8.20 -17.91
CA GLU A 169 2.18 -8.19 -19.37
C GLU A 169 2.94 -9.41 -19.88
N GLN A 170 3.95 -9.88 -19.12
CA GLN A 170 4.83 -10.99 -19.49
C GLN A 170 4.37 -12.34 -18.95
N ASP A 171 3.16 -12.42 -18.39
CA ASP A 171 2.61 -13.64 -17.78
C ASP A 171 2.36 -14.75 -18.83
N ALA A 172 3.13 -15.82 -18.75
CA ALA A 172 2.97 -16.98 -19.60
C ALA A 172 1.68 -17.78 -19.33
N TYR A 173 1.10 -17.65 -18.11
CA TYR A 173 -0.16 -18.32 -17.74
C TYR A 173 -1.41 -17.51 -18.12
N CYS A 174 -1.25 -16.22 -18.43
CA CYS A 174 -2.29 -15.39 -19.02
C CYS A 174 -1.71 -14.63 -20.22
N PRO A 175 -1.40 -15.31 -21.34
CA PRO A 175 -0.75 -14.73 -22.50
C PRO A 175 -1.59 -13.63 -23.15
N GLN A 176 -0.98 -12.87 -24.06
CA GLN A 176 -1.67 -11.78 -24.75
C GLN A 176 -2.99 -12.22 -25.38
N GLN A 177 -3.02 -13.40 -26.01
CA GLN A 177 -4.24 -13.93 -26.63
C GLN A 177 -5.40 -14.11 -25.63
N ALA A 178 -5.11 -14.59 -24.42
CA ALA A 178 -6.10 -14.70 -23.35
C ALA A 178 -6.59 -13.31 -22.92
N ARG A 179 -5.67 -12.35 -22.71
CA ARG A 179 -6.00 -10.98 -22.35
C ARG A 179 -6.82 -10.27 -23.44
N ASP A 180 -6.52 -10.52 -24.72
CA ASP A 180 -7.27 -9.95 -25.87
C ASP A 180 -8.73 -10.47 -25.91
N ALA A 181 -9.02 -11.63 -25.33
CA ALA A 181 -10.38 -12.11 -25.13
C ALA A 181 -11.04 -11.52 -23.86
N ILE A 182 -10.32 -11.48 -22.74
CA ILE A 182 -10.82 -11.05 -21.44
C ILE A 182 -11.14 -9.54 -21.42
N LEU A 183 -10.18 -8.70 -21.84
CA LEU A 183 -10.29 -7.27 -21.68
C LEU A 183 -11.48 -6.63 -22.41
N PRO A 184 -11.78 -6.93 -23.68
CA PRO A 184 -12.96 -6.39 -24.36
C PRO A 184 -14.26 -6.88 -23.76
N CYS A 185 -14.33 -8.13 -23.30
CA CYS A 185 -15.53 -8.71 -22.70
C CYS A 185 -15.90 -8.04 -21.38
N LEU A 186 -14.91 -7.78 -20.51
CA LEU A 186 -15.14 -7.29 -19.15
C LEU A 186 -15.08 -5.77 -19.03
N ARG A 187 -14.38 -5.05 -19.94
CA ARG A 187 -14.12 -3.61 -19.82
C ARG A 187 -15.38 -2.75 -19.68
N ASN A 188 -16.47 -3.16 -20.33
CA ASN A 188 -17.71 -2.39 -20.36
C ASN A 188 -18.73 -2.83 -19.30
N LEU A 189 -18.40 -3.81 -18.47
CA LEU A 189 -19.27 -4.23 -17.38
C LEU A 189 -19.25 -3.18 -16.24
N PRO A 190 -20.40 -2.89 -15.64
CA PRO A 190 -20.45 -1.98 -14.49
C PRO A 190 -19.54 -2.46 -13.35
N LYS A 191 -18.92 -1.54 -12.64
CA LYS A 191 -18.07 -1.81 -11.49
C LYS A 191 -16.88 -2.74 -11.77
N THR A 192 -16.42 -2.86 -13.04
CA THR A 192 -15.26 -3.66 -13.40
C THR A 192 -14.06 -2.78 -13.69
N GLU A 193 -12.92 -3.11 -13.09
CA GLU A 193 -11.64 -2.41 -13.25
C GLU A 193 -10.57 -3.42 -13.67
N LEU A 194 -9.90 -3.14 -14.80
CA LEU A 194 -8.91 -4.04 -15.40
C LEU A 194 -7.59 -3.30 -15.54
N TYR A 195 -6.55 -3.83 -14.96
CA TYR A 195 -5.23 -3.20 -14.93
C TYR A 195 -4.17 -4.13 -15.52
N LEU A 196 -3.45 -3.65 -16.52
CA LEU A 196 -2.29 -4.31 -17.09
C LEU A 196 -1.02 -3.61 -16.61
N TYR A 197 -0.07 -4.38 -16.06
CA TYR A 197 1.21 -3.91 -15.58
C TYR A 197 2.29 -4.26 -16.59
N PRO A 198 2.91 -3.24 -17.25
CA PRO A 198 3.91 -3.47 -18.27
C PRO A 198 5.22 -4.00 -17.69
N GLY A 199 5.88 -4.88 -18.43
CA GLY A 199 7.22 -5.38 -18.11
C GLY A 199 7.31 -6.34 -16.92
N VAL A 200 6.18 -6.71 -16.30
CA VAL A 200 6.17 -7.63 -15.14
C VAL A 200 5.59 -8.99 -15.51
N ASP A 201 5.98 -10.01 -14.75
CA ASP A 201 5.64 -11.41 -14.96
C ASP A 201 4.66 -11.93 -13.90
N HIS A 202 4.22 -13.19 -14.05
CA HIS A 202 3.37 -13.90 -13.09
C HIS A 202 3.92 -13.80 -11.67
N ALA A 203 3.05 -13.63 -10.68
CA ALA A 203 3.41 -13.47 -9.26
C ALA A 203 4.20 -12.18 -8.92
N PHE A 204 4.07 -11.11 -9.71
CA PHE A 204 4.73 -9.82 -9.43
C PHE A 204 4.38 -9.23 -8.06
N ALA A 205 3.28 -9.64 -7.45
CA ALA A 205 2.85 -9.19 -6.13
C ALA A 205 3.33 -10.10 -4.97
N ARG A 206 4.05 -11.20 -5.24
CA ARG A 206 4.58 -12.10 -4.22
C ARG A 206 5.86 -11.52 -3.62
N VAL A 207 5.77 -10.95 -2.43
CA VAL A 207 6.90 -10.35 -1.72
C VAL A 207 8.00 -11.41 -1.47
N GLY A 208 9.23 -11.08 -1.86
CA GLY A 208 10.37 -12.00 -1.77
C GLY A 208 10.43 -13.07 -2.86
N GLY A 209 9.45 -13.12 -3.77
CA GLY A 209 9.48 -14.01 -4.94
C GLY A 209 10.41 -13.51 -6.05
N MET A 210 10.79 -14.41 -6.97
CA MET A 210 11.71 -14.12 -8.07
C MET A 210 11.17 -13.02 -9.02
N HIS A 211 9.86 -12.97 -9.23
CA HIS A 211 9.18 -12.02 -10.11
C HIS A 211 8.59 -10.82 -9.37
N PHE A 212 8.93 -10.64 -8.09
CA PHE A 212 8.40 -9.52 -7.30
C PHE A 212 8.83 -8.18 -7.90
N ASP A 213 7.85 -7.37 -8.28
CA ASP A 213 8.06 -5.99 -8.73
C ASP A 213 7.40 -5.02 -7.74
N ARG A 214 8.21 -4.30 -6.99
CA ARG A 214 7.71 -3.42 -5.92
C ARG A 214 6.80 -2.30 -6.43
N PRO A 215 7.11 -1.56 -7.51
CA PRO A 215 6.22 -0.54 -8.05
C PRO A 215 4.86 -1.09 -8.48
N ALA A 216 4.84 -2.19 -9.25
CA ALA A 216 3.61 -2.81 -9.70
C ALA A 216 2.77 -3.36 -8.53
N TYR A 217 3.43 -4.02 -7.56
CA TYR A 217 2.78 -4.50 -6.33
C TYR A 217 2.12 -3.36 -5.55
N LEU A 218 2.84 -2.28 -5.27
CA LEU A 218 2.30 -1.15 -4.50
C LEU A 218 1.11 -0.50 -5.20
N MET A 219 1.19 -0.35 -6.53
CA MET A 219 0.09 0.19 -7.33
C MET A 219 -1.12 -0.75 -7.37
N ALA A 220 -0.91 -2.05 -7.52
CA ALA A 220 -1.97 -3.05 -7.52
C ALA A 220 -2.65 -3.13 -6.14
N HIS A 221 -1.86 -3.13 -5.06
CA HIS A 221 -2.39 -3.14 -3.69
C HIS A 221 -3.21 -1.88 -3.38
N GLU A 222 -2.72 -0.69 -3.74
CA GLU A 222 -3.45 0.58 -3.59
C GLU A 222 -4.83 0.52 -4.29
N ARG A 223 -4.88 0.03 -5.54
CA ARG A 223 -6.11 -0.13 -6.33
C ARG A 223 -7.07 -1.14 -5.71
N SER A 224 -6.53 -2.24 -5.19
CA SER A 224 -7.30 -3.29 -4.51
C SER A 224 -7.96 -2.77 -3.24
N ILE A 225 -7.18 -2.10 -2.38
CA ILE A 225 -7.70 -1.50 -1.15
C ILE A 225 -8.70 -0.39 -1.47
N ALA A 226 -8.44 0.46 -2.48
CA ALA A 226 -9.40 1.47 -2.91
C ALA A 226 -10.75 0.87 -3.35
N ALA A 227 -10.71 -0.26 -4.06
CA ALA A 227 -11.92 -0.96 -4.49
C ALA A 227 -12.67 -1.59 -3.31
N LEU A 228 -11.98 -2.28 -2.39
CA LEU A 228 -12.56 -2.85 -1.19
C LEU A 228 -13.19 -1.77 -0.30
N LYS A 229 -12.48 -0.67 -0.04
CA LYS A 229 -12.98 0.45 0.77
C LYS A 229 -14.27 1.03 0.21
N ARG A 230 -14.42 1.14 -1.10
CA ARG A 230 -15.65 1.65 -1.74
C ARG A 230 -16.88 0.77 -1.50
N GLU A 231 -16.70 -0.55 -1.40
CA GLU A 231 -17.81 -1.51 -1.30
C GLU A 231 -18.06 -1.98 0.15
N ILE A 232 -17.01 -2.13 0.95
CA ILE A 232 -17.12 -2.70 2.30
C ILE A 232 -16.41 -1.91 3.41
N GLY A 233 -15.66 -0.84 3.09
CA GLY A 233 -14.79 -0.15 4.04
C GLY A 233 -13.50 -0.96 4.32
N PRO A 234 -12.82 -0.74 5.49
CA PRO A 234 -13.06 0.39 6.38
C PRO A 234 -12.54 1.70 5.77
N ASN A 235 -13.18 2.81 6.11
CA ASN A 235 -12.74 4.13 5.65
C ASN A 235 -12.07 4.86 6.81
N PHE A 236 -10.83 5.28 6.61
CA PHE A 236 -10.05 6.09 7.54
C PHE A 236 -9.78 7.46 6.90
N ASP A 237 -9.91 8.52 7.68
CA ASP A 237 -9.50 9.86 7.24
C ASP A 237 -7.97 10.00 7.40
N LEU A 238 -7.24 9.60 6.36
CA LEU A 238 -5.77 9.63 6.36
C LEU A 238 -5.23 11.05 6.52
N SER A 239 -5.99 12.07 6.07
CA SER A 239 -5.61 13.46 6.26
C SER A 239 -5.65 13.85 7.74
N ALA A 240 -6.74 13.51 8.43
CA ALA A 240 -6.88 13.78 9.87
C ALA A 240 -5.86 12.97 10.70
N LEU A 241 -5.57 11.72 10.32
CA LEU A 241 -4.54 10.91 10.99
C LEU A 241 -3.13 11.51 10.83
N TRP A 242 -2.81 12.05 9.65
CA TRP A 242 -1.56 12.76 9.42
C TRP A 242 -1.49 14.06 10.22
N ASP A 243 -2.55 14.87 10.21
CA ASP A 243 -2.62 16.09 11.01
C ASP A 243 -2.43 15.83 12.51
N GLU A 244 -3.02 14.75 13.03
CA GLU A 244 -2.86 14.31 14.41
C GLU A 244 -1.41 13.94 14.73
N HIS A 245 -0.74 13.20 13.83
CA HIS A 245 0.67 12.85 13.98
C HIS A 245 1.55 14.10 14.02
N VAL A 246 1.43 14.99 13.02
CA VAL A 246 2.17 16.26 12.93
C VAL A 246 1.92 17.15 14.17
N ARG A 247 0.68 17.19 14.66
CA ARG A 247 0.34 17.91 15.89
C ARG A 247 1.12 17.40 17.10
N HIS A 248 1.32 16.08 17.21
CA HIS A 248 2.13 15.51 18.30
C HIS A 248 3.61 15.81 18.14
N GLU A 249 4.13 15.94 16.94
CA GLU A 249 5.53 16.27 16.68
C GLU A 249 5.86 17.75 16.96
N PHE A 250 5.02 18.67 16.49
CA PHE A 250 5.33 20.10 16.46
C PHE A 250 4.60 20.93 17.52
N ASP A 251 3.33 20.60 17.84
CA ASP A 251 2.53 21.40 18.77
C ASP A 251 2.63 20.88 20.21
N THR A 252 2.18 19.63 20.45
CA THR A 252 2.20 19.04 21.80
C THR A 252 3.58 18.53 22.20
N ARG A 253 4.44 18.23 21.23
CA ARG A 253 5.80 17.71 21.40
C ARG A 253 5.84 16.47 22.30
N ASP A 254 4.88 15.55 22.08
CA ASP A 254 4.67 14.33 22.85
C ASP A 254 5.16 13.11 22.10
N VAL A 255 6.34 12.62 22.45
CA VAL A 255 6.96 11.43 21.82
C VAL A 255 6.08 10.18 21.95
N ALA A 256 5.42 9.97 23.10
CA ALA A 256 4.62 8.78 23.32
C ALA A 256 3.34 8.82 22.46
N ALA A 257 2.71 9.97 22.36
CA ALA A 257 1.55 10.19 21.50
C ALA A 257 1.92 10.05 20.02
N THR A 258 3.04 10.62 19.56
CA THR A 258 3.57 10.45 18.20
C THR A 258 3.75 8.97 17.87
N MET A 259 4.47 8.23 18.70
CA MET A 259 4.69 6.79 18.49
C MET A 259 3.40 5.96 18.52
N ALA A 260 2.40 6.40 19.29
CA ALA A 260 1.10 5.71 19.37
C ALA A 260 0.27 5.81 18.07
N THR A 261 0.54 6.78 17.21
CA THR A 261 -0.10 6.90 15.89
C THR A 261 0.49 5.96 14.85
N MET A 262 1.59 5.27 15.15
CA MET A 262 2.35 4.44 14.20
C MET A 262 2.04 2.95 14.38
N VAL A 263 2.36 2.15 13.35
CA VAL A 263 2.32 0.68 13.41
C VAL A 263 3.40 0.12 14.36
N ALA A 264 3.40 -1.21 14.58
CA ALA A 264 4.39 -1.87 15.44
C ALA A 264 5.84 -1.75 14.92
N GLU A 265 6.02 -1.82 13.60
CA GLU A 265 7.32 -1.70 12.93
C GLU A 265 7.31 -0.52 11.94
N PRO A 266 7.35 0.73 12.43
CA PRO A 266 7.32 1.92 11.60
C PRO A 266 8.69 2.22 10.96
N TYR A 267 8.69 3.04 9.91
CA TYR A 267 9.89 3.50 9.23
C TYR A 267 9.80 4.98 8.89
N VAL A 268 10.81 5.76 9.29
CA VAL A 268 10.94 7.19 8.95
C VAL A 268 12.30 7.42 8.30
N ASN A 269 12.31 8.15 7.20
CA ASN A 269 13.53 8.54 6.50
C ASN A 269 13.46 10.00 6.04
N HIS A 270 14.27 10.85 6.63
CA HIS A 270 14.59 12.18 6.14
C HIS A 270 15.66 12.04 5.05
N VAL A 271 15.22 12.05 3.80
CA VAL A 271 16.02 11.61 2.64
C VAL A 271 17.34 12.36 2.47
N PRO A 272 17.39 13.72 2.60
CA PRO A 272 18.63 14.44 2.38
C PRO A 272 19.73 14.20 3.43
N THR A 273 19.36 13.80 4.64
CA THR A 273 20.29 13.64 5.78
C THR A 273 20.39 12.21 6.28
N LEU A 274 19.59 11.28 5.74
CA LEU A 274 19.50 9.87 6.15
C LEU A 274 19.19 9.72 7.65
N THR A 275 18.40 10.63 8.21
CA THR A 275 17.97 10.59 9.63
C THR A 275 16.57 9.99 9.75
N GLY A 276 16.25 9.44 10.91
CA GLY A 276 15.02 8.70 11.17
C GLY A 276 15.33 7.36 11.84
N GLY A 277 14.70 6.27 11.38
CA GLY A 277 14.94 4.93 11.92
C GLY A 277 13.90 3.90 11.53
N VAL A 278 14.10 2.66 11.98
CA VAL A 278 13.23 1.51 11.74
C VAL A 278 12.80 0.89 13.07
N GLY A 279 11.49 0.65 13.22
CA GLY A 279 10.90 0.02 14.40
C GLY A 279 10.74 0.97 15.59
N GLN A 280 9.90 0.56 16.53
CA GLN A 280 9.50 1.36 17.70
C GLN A 280 10.68 1.84 18.55
N ARG A 281 11.69 0.99 18.75
CA ARG A 281 12.82 1.30 19.62
C ARG A 281 13.70 2.41 19.04
N GLU A 282 14.06 2.29 17.77
CA GLU A 282 14.96 3.24 17.10
C GLU A 282 14.26 4.59 16.93
N LEU A 283 13.01 4.58 16.46
CA LEU A 283 12.23 5.79 16.26
C LEU A 283 11.87 6.49 17.56
N SER A 284 11.52 5.79 18.64
CA SER A 284 11.30 6.41 19.95
C SER A 284 12.55 7.15 20.45
N ARG A 285 13.75 6.57 20.20
CA ARG A 285 15.02 7.23 20.50
C ARG A 285 15.24 8.46 19.63
N PHE A 286 15.01 8.34 18.32
CA PHE A 286 15.16 9.43 17.36
C PHE A 286 14.22 10.60 17.70
N TYR A 287 12.93 10.35 17.85
CA TYR A 287 11.95 11.37 18.20
C TYR A 287 12.25 12.07 19.50
N ARG A 288 12.68 11.32 20.53
CA ARG A 288 12.95 11.88 21.86
C ARG A 288 14.18 12.76 21.89
N HIS A 289 15.27 12.36 21.27
CA HIS A 289 16.58 12.97 21.47
C HIS A 289 17.06 13.83 20.30
N HIS A 290 16.51 13.61 19.09
CA HIS A 290 17.06 14.18 17.86
C HIS A 290 16.04 14.91 17.00
N PHE A 291 14.74 14.84 17.32
CA PHE A 291 13.69 15.44 16.50
C PHE A 291 12.78 16.37 17.32
N ILE A 292 11.83 15.85 18.10
CA ILE A 292 10.72 16.62 18.69
C ILE A 292 11.21 17.80 19.55
N HIS A 293 12.17 17.57 20.45
CA HIS A 293 12.68 18.58 21.36
C HIS A 293 13.84 19.39 20.78
N GLY A 294 14.41 18.99 19.63
CA GLY A 294 15.48 19.70 18.94
C GLY A 294 14.99 20.74 17.94
N ASN A 295 13.68 20.94 17.78
CA ASN A 295 13.14 21.91 16.85
C ASN A 295 13.10 23.33 17.46
N PRO A 296 13.46 24.38 16.67
CA PRO A 296 13.30 25.77 17.09
C PRO A 296 11.87 26.08 17.54
N PRO A 297 11.71 27.00 18.54
CA PRO A 297 10.38 27.31 19.08
C PRO A 297 9.48 28.10 18.10
N ASP A 298 10.07 28.76 17.10
CA ASP A 298 9.38 29.52 16.06
C ASP A 298 9.15 28.73 14.77
N MET A 299 9.38 27.40 14.79
CA MET A 299 9.15 26.54 13.63
C MET A 299 7.66 26.47 13.27
N THR A 300 7.37 26.72 12.00
CA THR A 300 6.00 26.72 11.47
C THR A 300 5.92 25.99 10.14
N LEU A 301 4.78 25.35 9.89
CA LEU A 301 4.47 24.66 8.65
C LEU A 301 3.34 25.40 7.93
N THR A 302 3.54 25.76 6.67
CA THR A 302 2.51 26.39 5.82
C THR A 302 2.11 25.40 4.76
N PRO A 303 0.89 24.85 4.78
CA PRO A 303 0.41 23.92 3.76
C PRO A 303 0.36 24.54 2.37
N ILE A 304 0.72 23.79 1.34
CA ILE A 304 0.58 24.13 -0.08
C ILE A 304 -0.46 23.25 -0.74
N SER A 305 -0.24 21.94 -0.73
CA SER A 305 -1.15 20.98 -1.33
C SER A 305 -1.08 19.63 -0.61
N ARG A 306 -2.17 18.87 -0.69
CA ARG A 306 -2.22 17.51 -0.17
C ARG A 306 -2.99 16.60 -1.11
N THR A 307 -2.38 15.47 -1.47
CA THR A 307 -3.03 14.39 -2.21
C THR A 307 -3.25 13.21 -1.28
N VAL A 308 -4.49 12.70 -1.24
CA VAL A 308 -4.88 11.58 -0.38
C VAL A 308 -5.30 10.41 -1.27
N GLY A 309 -4.56 9.31 -1.20
CA GLY A 309 -4.88 8.02 -1.82
C GLY A 309 -5.62 7.09 -0.85
N ALA A 310 -5.74 5.82 -1.21
CA ALA A 310 -6.37 4.83 -0.32
C ALA A 310 -5.48 4.43 0.87
N LEU A 311 -4.16 4.49 0.70
CA LEU A 311 -3.16 4.09 1.69
C LEU A 311 -2.07 5.14 1.92
N GLN A 312 -2.06 6.24 1.18
CA GLN A 312 -0.95 7.17 1.15
C GLN A 312 -1.42 8.62 1.11
N VAL A 313 -0.70 9.47 1.84
CA VAL A 313 -0.80 10.93 1.75
C VAL A 313 0.50 11.45 1.15
N VAL A 314 0.40 12.37 0.20
CA VAL A 314 1.51 13.20 -0.26
C VAL A 314 1.19 14.62 0.15
N ASP A 315 2.05 15.21 1.02
CA ASP A 315 1.84 16.51 1.62
C ASP A 315 2.95 17.48 1.24
N GLU A 316 2.59 18.61 0.67
CA GLU A 316 3.52 19.65 0.24
C GLU A 316 3.33 20.87 1.12
N PHE A 317 4.40 21.38 1.70
CA PHE A 317 4.36 22.50 2.62
C PHE A 317 5.66 23.30 2.63
N VAL A 318 5.62 24.52 3.15
CA VAL A 318 6.81 25.32 3.45
C VAL A 318 7.05 25.32 4.95
N MET A 319 8.22 24.86 5.37
CA MET A 319 8.69 24.96 6.75
C MET A 319 9.50 26.24 6.93
N ARG A 320 9.26 26.94 8.03
CA ARG A 320 9.96 28.19 8.41
C ARG A 320 10.45 28.12 9.83
N PHE A 321 11.66 28.60 10.07
CA PHE A 321 12.24 28.69 11.41
C PHE A 321 13.45 29.61 11.43
N THR A 322 13.82 30.10 12.61
CA THR A 322 15.14 30.68 12.86
C THR A 322 16.08 29.59 13.37
N HIS A 323 17.23 29.39 12.71
CA HIS A 323 18.23 28.41 13.13
C HIS A 323 18.90 28.82 14.45
N SER A 324 18.15 28.72 15.56
CA SER A 324 18.51 29.18 16.90
C SER A 324 19.04 28.08 17.83
N CYS A 325 18.94 26.80 17.42
CA CYS A 325 19.45 25.63 18.12
C CYS A 325 20.02 24.62 17.13
N GLU A 326 20.73 23.60 17.61
CA GLU A 326 21.13 22.46 16.79
C GLU A 326 19.89 21.66 16.38
N ILE A 327 19.77 21.34 15.08
CA ILE A 327 18.65 20.58 14.51
C ILE A 327 19.23 19.33 13.88
N ASP A 328 19.46 18.31 14.72
CA ASP A 328 20.19 17.07 14.34
C ASP A 328 19.62 16.36 13.12
N TRP A 329 18.31 16.37 12.96
CA TRP A 329 17.68 15.66 11.85
C TRP A 329 17.82 16.39 10.50
N LEU A 330 17.91 17.73 10.51
CA LEU A 330 17.95 18.60 9.31
C LEU A 330 19.36 19.09 9.00
N LEU A 331 20.12 19.45 10.05
CA LEU A 331 21.44 20.08 10.00
C LEU A 331 22.42 19.40 10.97
N PRO A 332 22.66 18.07 10.84
CA PRO A 332 23.50 17.34 11.80
C PRO A 332 24.89 17.95 11.92
N GLY A 333 25.28 18.28 13.16
CA GLY A 333 26.60 18.83 13.47
C GLY A 333 26.81 20.30 13.08
N VAL A 334 25.76 21.02 12.68
CA VAL A 334 25.85 22.46 12.32
C VAL A 334 25.43 23.32 13.52
N PRO A 335 26.33 24.14 14.08
CA PRO A 335 26.01 25.07 15.16
C PRO A 335 24.96 26.09 14.72
N PRO A 336 24.14 26.63 15.67
CA PRO A 336 23.15 27.65 15.38
C PRO A 336 23.75 28.89 14.71
N THR A 337 23.14 29.33 13.60
CA THR A 337 23.58 30.50 12.84
C THR A 337 22.75 31.74 13.12
N GLY A 338 21.61 31.59 13.77
CA GLY A 338 20.65 32.69 14.02
C GLY A 338 19.93 33.18 12.74
N ARG A 339 20.14 32.53 11.59
CA ARG A 339 19.53 32.94 10.34
C ARG A 339 18.13 32.36 10.18
N PHE A 340 17.25 33.12 9.56
CA PHE A 340 15.90 32.67 9.21
C PHE A 340 15.94 31.83 7.92
N VAL A 341 15.16 30.74 7.89
CA VAL A 341 15.14 29.74 6.82
C VAL A 341 13.71 29.46 6.40
N GLU A 342 13.47 29.39 5.09
CA GLU A 342 12.21 28.94 4.48
C GLU A 342 12.53 27.79 3.53
N ILE A 343 11.92 26.60 3.73
CA ILE A 343 12.23 25.38 2.99
C ILE A 343 10.97 24.79 2.37
N PRO A 344 10.95 24.51 1.04
CA PRO A 344 9.92 23.67 0.47
C PRO A 344 10.15 22.21 0.89
N MET A 345 9.12 21.56 1.40
CA MET A 345 9.18 20.16 1.87
C MET A 345 8.08 19.33 1.25
N LEU A 346 8.39 18.05 1.05
CA LEU A 346 7.45 17.05 0.57
C LEU A 346 7.50 15.84 1.51
N GLY A 347 6.35 15.51 2.09
CA GLY A 347 6.13 14.28 2.84
C GLY A 347 5.40 13.25 1.99
N VAL A 348 5.95 12.02 1.89
CA VAL A 348 5.29 10.86 1.32
C VAL A 348 5.02 9.89 2.45
N VAL A 349 3.78 9.85 2.91
CA VAL A 349 3.36 9.20 4.15
C VAL A 349 2.41 8.05 3.82
N ARG A 350 2.75 6.84 4.24
CA ARG A 350 1.95 5.65 3.99
C ARG A 350 1.37 5.10 5.29
N PHE A 351 0.13 4.64 5.20
CA PHE A 351 -0.64 4.08 6.30
C PHE A 351 -0.89 2.59 6.10
N ARG A 352 -1.15 1.91 7.20
CA ARG A 352 -1.79 0.59 7.27
C ARG A 352 -2.98 0.72 8.22
N GLY A 353 -4.18 0.60 7.67
CA GLY A 353 -5.39 0.91 8.41
C GLY A 353 -5.42 2.36 8.90
N ASP A 354 -5.56 2.53 10.22
CA ASP A 354 -5.56 3.80 10.94
C ASP A 354 -4.19 4.20 11.51
N ARG A 355 -3.10 3.51 11.11
CA ARG A 355 -1.76 3.71 11.64
C ARG A 355 -0.77 4.11 10.57
N LEU A 356 0.10 5.04 10.92
CA LEU A 356 1.20 5.46 10.06
C LEU A 356 2.25 4.35 9.98
N TYR A 357 2.59 3.96 8.74
CA TYR A 357 3.55 2.91 8.46
C TYR A 357 4.93 3.45 8.13
N HIS A 358 5.02 4.38 7.17
CA HIS A 358 6.30 5.04 6.89
C HIS A 358 6.13 6.47 6.41
N GLU A 359 7.22 7.24 6.60
CA GLU A 359 7.40 8.59 6.11
C GLU A 359 8.70 8.68 5.32
N HIS A 360 8.63 9.26 4.13
CA HIS A 360 9.78 9.74 3.40
C HIS A 360 9.67 11.26 3.27
N ILE A 361 10.56 11.98 3.93
CA ILE A 361 10.53 13.45 3.94
C ILE A 361 11.66 13.97 3.07
N TYR A 362 11.32 14.83 2.12
CA TYR A 362 12.23 15.41 1.14
C TYR A 362 12.29 16.93 1.29
N TRP A 363 13.46 17.49 1.09
CA TRP A 363 13.68 18.94 0.99
C TRP A 363 14.94 19.24 0.19
N ASP A 364 15.13 20.53 -0.17
CA ASP A 364 16.35 21.02 -0.82
C ASP A 364 17.41 21.38 0.23
N GLN A 365 18.30 20.42 0.52
CA GLN A 365 19.39 20.65 1.49
C GLN A 365 20.39 21.72 1.02
N ALA A 366 20.64 21.82 -0.28
CA ALA A 366 21.54 22.85 -0.80
C ALA A 366 20.98 24.25 -0.56
N GLY A 367 19.69 24.45 -0.80
CA GLY A 367 18.99 25.70 -0.49
C GLY A 367 19.00 26.06 0.99
N VAL A 368 18.92 25.08 1.89
CA VAL A 368 19.08 25.29 3.34
C VAL A 368 20.50 25.81 3.64
N LEU A 369 21.53 25.13 3.13
CA LEU A 369 22.94 25.51 3.35
C LEU A 369 23.25 26.89 2.80
N VAL A 370 22.66 27.30 1.68
CA VAL A 370 22.77 28.67 1.13
C VAL A 370 22.18 29.67 2.12
N GLN A 371 20.96 29.42 2.63
CA GLN A 371 20.25 30.35 3.51
C GLN A 371 20.97 30.54 4.85
N ILE A 372 21.60 29.50 5.39
CA ILE A 372 22.38 29.59 6.64
C ILE A 372 23.84 30.05 6.40
N GLY A 373 24.27 30.25 5.13
CA GLY A 373 25.56 30.78 4.75
C GLY A 373 26.72 29.79 4.85
N LEU A 374 26.42 28.49 4.77
CA LEU A 374 27.42 27.43 4.68
C LEU A 374 27.73 27.00 3.25
N LEU A 375 26.91 27.40 2.29
CA LEU A 375 27.14 27.17 0.86
C LEU A 375 27.07 28.51 0.13
N GLU A 376 28.19 28.87 -0.55
CA GLU A 376 28.22 30.02 -1.46
C GLU A 376 27.58 29.62 -2.80
N PRO A 377 26.49 30.27 -3.23
CA PRO A 377 25.77 29.88 -4.44
C PRO A 377 26.46 30.33 -5.73
N GLN A 378 27.46 31.22 -5.67
CA GLN A 378 28.09 31.75 -6.87
C GLN A 378 28.75 30.64 -7.71
N GLY A 379 28.32 30.50 -8.96
CA GLY A 379 28.81 29.49 -9.88
C GLY A 379 28.19 28.10 -9.69
N LEU A 380 27.25 27.94 -8.76
CA LEU A 380 26.49 26.70 -8.55
C LEU A 380 25.04 26.85 -9.02
N PRO A 381 24.44 25.81 -9.59
CA PRO A 381 23.03 25.83 -10.00
C PRO A 381 22.09 25.54 -8.81
N VAL A 382 22.20 26.35 -7.77
CA VAL A 382 21.40 26.22 -6.53
C VAL A 382 20.61 27.48 -6.24
N ALA A 383 19.38 27.33 -5.75
CA ALA A 383 18.58 28.41 -5.24
C ALA A 383 18.69 28.46 -3.69
N GLY A 384 18.27 29.57 -3.10
CA GLY A 384 18.11 29.69 -1.66
C GLY A 384 16.63 29.74 -1.31
N VAL A 385 16.24 30.82 -0.64
CA VAL A 385 14.84 31.08 -0.20
C VAL A 385 13.84 31.15 -1.37
N GLU A 386 14.31 31.42 -2.58
CA GLU A 386 13.47 31.60 -3.77
C GLU A 386 12.67 30.32 -4.11
N SER A 387 13.21 29.14 -3.82
CA SER A 387 12.53 27.86 -4.04
C SER A 387 11.23 27.77 -3.24
N ALA A 388 11.26 28.11 -1.95
CA ALA A 388 10.08 28.15 -1.09
C ALA A 388 9.09 29.26 -1.48
N ARG A 389 9.61 30.44 -1.78
CA ARG A 389 8.76 31.60 -2.14
C ARG A 389 8.03 31.40 -3.44
N LYS A 390 8.65 30.74 -4.43
CA LYS A 390 8.00 30.47 -5.71
C LYS A 390 6.86 29.45 -5.62
N LEU A 391 6.87 28.56 -4.64
CA LEU A 391 5.71 27.70 -4.36
C LEU A 391 4.51 28.49 -3.80
N LEU A 392 4.76 29.58 -3.10
CA LEU A 392 3.71 30.44 -2.54
C LEU A 392 3.22 31.50 -3.53
N ASP A 393 4.07 31.87 -4.48
CA ASP A 393 3.77 32.88 -5.51
C ASP A 393 4.37 32.44 -6.87
N GLU A 394 3.55 31.82 -7.68
CA GLU A 394 3.92 31.31 -9.01
C GLU A 394 4.29 32.43 -10.01
N SER A 395 3.93 33.68 -9.73
CA SER A 395 4.30 34.85 -10.54
C SER A 395 5.77 35.22 -10.44
N LEU A 396 6.49 34.74 -9.42
CA LEU A 396 7.92 34.97 -9.28
C LEU A 396 8.73 34.38 -10.46
N PRO A 397 9.85 35.03 -10.86
CA PRO A 397 10.58 34.63 -12.05
C PRO A 397 11.09 33.19 -12.02
N SER A 398 10.86 32.47 -13.14
CA SER A 398 11.43 31.16 -13.44
C SER A 398 12.78 31.29 -14.17
N ASN A 399 13.53 30.19 -14.25
CA ASN A 399 14.70 30.02 -15.12
C ASN A 399 15.91 30.93 -14.80
N ARG A 400 15.92 31.59 -13.62
CA ARG A 400 17.00 32.54 -13.24
C ARG A 400 18.39 31.89 -13.18
N LEU A 401 18.46 30.58 -12.93
CA LEU A 401 19.72 29.82 -12.90
C LEU A 401 20.16 29.34 -14.31
N MET A 402 19.31 29.55 -15.33
CA MET A 402 19.61 29.12 -16.71
C MET A 402 20.24 30.27 -17.49
N ALA A 403 21.60 30.34 -17.53
CA ALA A 403 22.32 31.37 -18.26
C ALA A 403 21.92 31.49 -19.75
N ARG A 404 21.49 30.40 -20.38
CA ARG A 404 21.05 30.35 -21.77
C ARG A 404 19.58 30.72 -21.99
N TRP A 405 18.81 30.98 -20.94
CA TRP A 405 17.38 31.30 -21.06
C TRP A 405 17.13 32.55 -21.91
N ALA A 406 17.83 33.64 -21.61
CA ALA A 406 17.70 34.88 -22.36
C ALA A 406 18.10 34.74 -23.83
N ALA A 407 19.07 33.88 -24.14
CA ALA A 407 19.50 33.64 -25.51
C ALA A 407 18.49 32.85 -26.36
N SER A 408 17.49 32.24 -25.76
CA SER A 408 16.41 31.55 -26.45
C SER A 408 15.18 32.45 -26.69
N GLU A 409 15.20 33.68 -26.20
CA GLU A 409 14.11 34.64 -26.45
C GLU A 409 14.01 34.96 -27.96
N GLY A 410 12.84 34.76 -28.52
CA GLY A 410 12.60 34.98 -29.95
C GLY A 410 12.97 33.80 -30.87
N LEU A 411 13.52 32.69 -30.35
CA LEU A 411 13.61 31.46 -31.14
C LEU A 411 12.19 30.86 -31.32
N GLY A 412 11.92 30.35 -32.53
CA GLY A 412 10.63 29.72 -32.82
C GLY A 412 10.33 28.53 -31.87
N LEU A 413 9.07 28.38 -31.51
CA LEU A 413 8.56 27.26 -30.70
C LEU A 413 8.40 26.00 -31.54
#